data_84f32226ec4d7a80903fa3ca44a371ad
#
_entry.id   84f32226ec4d7a80903fa3ca44a371ad
#
_cell.length_a   1.000
_cell.length_b   1.000
_cell.length_c   1.000
_cell.angle_alpha   90.00
_cell.angle_beta   90.00
_cell.angle_gamma   90.00
#
_symmetry.space_group_name_H-M   'P 1'
#
loop_
_entity.id
_entity.type
_entity.pdbx_description
1 polymer ?
#
loop_
_entity_poly.entity_id
_entity_poly.type
_entity_poly.pdbx_seq_one_letter_code
_entity_poly.pdbx_strand_id
1 'polypeptide(L)'
;MGGAVRLLVGVVLALALSACSGPEGGTGIVEGGPVAYVAASSDGGDDALLEGTLHVSDTCVVIVAEFGQTLLPIFQRPRTTWDGTTLTYNGKPYTDGSSISLGGGYDDRPRDADYAPQGCDVDGVFYVAP
;
A
#
# COMPACT_ATOMS: atom_id res chain seq x y z
N MET A 1 27.03 -20.11 68.54
CA MET A 1 27.13 -20.73 67.26
C MET A 1 26.08 -20.12 66.33
N GLY A 2 26.49 -19.13 65.61
CA GLY A 2 25.57 -18.42 64.71
C GLY A 2 25.59 -19.02 63.35
N GLY A 3 24.48 -19.58 62.94
CA GLY A 3 24.26 -19.93 61.55
C GLY A 3 23.85 -18.67 60.77
N ALA A 4 24.73 -18.19 59.97
CA ALA A 4 24.38 -17.11 59.07
C ALA A 4 23.58 -17.64 57.90
N VAL A 5 22.30 -17.40 57.89
CA VAL A 5 21.46 -17.65 56.73
C VAL A 5 21.70 -16.49 55.78
N ARG A 6 22.45 -16.73 54.73
CA ARG A 6 22.55 -15.80 53.61
C ARG A 6 21.35 -15.97 52.71
N LEU A 7 20.42 -15.09 52.85
CA LEU A 7 19.36 -14.92 51.84
C LEU A 7 19.99 -14.32 50.58
N LEU A 8 20.15 -15.15 49.58
CA LEU A 8 20.41 -14.69 48.23
C LEU A 8 19.10 -14.15 47.64
N VAL A 9 18.99 -12.85 47.70
CA VAL A 9 17.94 -12.15 46.95
C VAL A 9 18.34 -12.20 45.48
N GLY A 10 17.74 -13.15 44.75
CA GLY A 10 17.84 -13.17 43.32
C GLY A 10 17.08 -11.99 42.74
N VAL A 11 17.80 -11.01 42.26
CA VAL A 11 17.20 -9.95 41.44
C VAL A 11 16.86 -10.56 40.10
N VAL A 12 15.61 -10.88 39.91
CA VAL A 12 15.08 -11.21 38.59
C VAL A 12 14.98 -9.89 37.83
N LEU A 13 15.98 -9.65 37.01
CA LEU A 13 15.93 -8.56 36.06
C LEU A 13 14.94 -8.93 34.96
N ALA A 14 13.70 -8.52 35.12
CA ALA A 14 12.72 -8.63 34.06
C ALA A 14 13.13 -7.65 32.94
N LEU A 15 13.78 -8.17 31.93
CA LEU A 15 13.94 -7.48 30.68
C LEU A 15 12.55 -7.32 30.07
N ALA A 16 11.95 -6.18 30.31
CA ALA A 16 10.80 -5.78 29.53
C ALA A 16 11.29 -5.51 28.11
N LEU A 17 11.12 -6.51 27.24
CA LEU A 17 11.19 -6.28 25.82
C LEU A 17 9.99 -5.42 25.45
N SER A 18 10.18 -4.12 25.46
CA SER A 18 9.24 -3.24 24.78
C SER A 18 9.38 -3.50 23.29
N ALA A 19 8.50 -4.35 22.78
CA ALA A 19 8.31 -4.42 21.36
C ALA A 19 7.81 -3.06 20.90
N CYS A 20 8.69 -2.28 20.29
CA CYS A 20 8.25 -1.16 19.48
C CYS A 20 7.48 -1.73 18.31
N SER A 21 6.17 -1.85 18.46
CA SER A 21 5.30 -1.89 17.30
C SER A 21 5.52 -0.56 16.59
N GLY A 22 6.03 -0.62 15.36
CA GLY A 22 6.23 0.56 14.55
C GLY A 22 4.91 1.30 14.33
N PRO A 23 4.97 2.53 13.78
CA PRO A 23 3.78 3.31 13.53
C PRO A 23 2.81 2.48 12.69
N GLU A 24 1.61 2.45 13.12
CA GLU A 24 0.48 1.86 12.42
C GLU A 24 0.14 2.76 11.24
N GLY A 25 0.79 2.60 10.21
CA GLY A 25 0.42 2.99 8.89
C GLY A 25 0.59 1.72 8.10
N GLY A 26 -0.24 1.45 7.17
CA GLY A 26 -0.04 0.32 6.28
C GLY A 26 1.42 0.25 5.85
N THR A 27 1.96 -0.93 5.72
CA THR A 27 3.26 -1.12 5.09
C THR A 27 3.22 -0.59 3.68
N GLY A 28 4.33 -0.06 3.18
CA GLY A 28 4.43 0.31 1.79
C GLY A 28 4.02 -0.86 0.87
N ILE A 29 3.56 -0.54 -0.32
CA ILE A 29 3.21 -1.55 -1.32
C ILE A 29 4.45 -2.34 -1.73
N VAL A 30 4.29 -3.64 -1.94
CA VAL A 30 5.38 -4.59 -2.16
C VAL A 30 5.15 -5.45 -3.41
N GLU A 31 6.21 -6.02 -3.94
CA GLU A 31 6.12 -7.06 -4.96
C GLU A 31 5.31 -8.27 -4.46
N GLY A 32 4.55 -8.87 -5.34
CA GLY A 32 3.70 -10.01 -5.02
C GLY A 32 2.34 -9.63 -4.46
N GLY A 33 2.11 -8.37 -4.11
CA GLY A 33 0.82 -7.87 -3.68
C GLY A 33 -0.10 -7.48 -4.84
N PRO A 34 -1.33 -7.02 -4.53
CA PRO A 34 -2.33 -6.68 -5.54
C PRO A 34 -2.16 -5.26 -6.13
N VAL A 35 -1.27 -4.45 -5.60
CA VAL A 35 -1.11 -3.03 -5.97
C VAL A 35 0.09 -2.85 -6.88
N ALA A 36 -0.15 -2.33 -8.10
CA ALA A 36 0.91 -1.95 -9.02
C ALA A 36 1.57 -0.63 -8.60
N TYR A 37 2.86 -0.51 -8.83
CA TYR A 37 3.59 0.71 -8.46
C TYR A 37 4.79 1.04 -9.34
N VAL A 38 5.18 2.31 -9.30
CA VAL A 38 6.52 2.81 -9.63
C VAL A 38 7.26 3.07 -8.32
N ALA A 39 8.57 2.76 -8.29
CA ALA A 39 9.34 2.82 -7.05
C ALA A 39 9.65 4.26 -6.60
N ALA A 40 9.73 5.19 -7.53
CA ALA A 40 10.06 6.58 -7.26
C ALA A 40 8.83 7.48 -7.29
N SER A 41 8.82 8.52 -6.46
CA SER A 41 7.89 9.64 -6.60
C SER A 41 8.30 10.55 -7.76
N SER A 42 7.31 11.15 -8.40
CA SER A 42 7.49 12.26 -9.32
C SER A 42 6.70 13.48 -8.85
N ASP A 43 7.14 14.66 -9.24
CA ASP A 43 6.45 15.93 -8.92
C ASP A 43 5.53 16.40 -10.05
N GLY A 44 5.53 15.69 -11.16
CA GLY A 44 4.72 15.99 -12.34
C GLY A 44 4.12 14.72 -12.93
N GLY A 45 3.25 14.91 -13.88
CA GLY A 45 2.58 13.83 -14.59
C GLY A 45 1.66 14.38 -15.65
N ASP A 46 0.98 13.49 -16.35
CA ASP A 46 -0.04 13.86 -17.31
C ASP A 46 -1.26 14.45 -16.59
N ASP A 47 -2.04 15.22 -17.34
CA ASP A 47 -3.20 15.97 -16.82
C ASP A 47 -4.53 15.23 -17.03
N ALA A 48 -4.52 13.94 -17.33
CA ALA A 48 -5.75 13.17 -17.45
C ALA A 48 -6.42 12.98 -16.08
N LEU A 49 -7.72 12.87 -16.07
CA LEU A 49 -8.52 12.60 -14.90
C LEU A 49 -9.19 11.23 -15.03
N LEU A 50 -8.99 10.37 -14.03
CA LEU A 50 -9.69 9.11 -13.91
C LEU A 50 -10.66 9.17 -12.74
N GLU A 51 -11.94 9.04 -13.03
CA GLU A 51 -13.00 8.89 -12.03
C GLU A 51 -13.66 7.53 -12.16
N GLY A 52 -13.88 6.89 -11.02
CA GLY A 52 -14.47 5.55 -11.02
C GLY A 52 -14.64 4.98 -9.63
N THR A 53 -14.71 3.67 -9.58
CA THR A 53 -14.87 2.89 -8.36
C THR A 53 -13.69 1.96 -8.18
N LEU A 54 -13.09 1.98 -6.98
CA LEU A 54 -12.01 1.07 -6.64
C LEU A 54 -12.59 -0.32 -6.36
N HIS A 55 -11.99 -1.34 -6.97
CA HIS A 55 -12.26 -2.75 -6.69
C HIS A 55 -11.00 -3.43 -6.18
N VAL A 56 -11.12 -4.03 -5.03
CA VAL A 56 -10.03 -4.71 -4.34
C VAL A 56 -10.29 -6.19 -4.29
N SER A 57 -9.34 -6.98 -4.78
CA SER A 57 -9.31 -8.42 -4.60
C SER A 57 -7.94 -8.86 -4.07
N ASP A 58 -7.78 -10.13 -3.75
CA ASP A 58 -6.51 -10.66 -3.25
C ASP A 58 -5.37 -10.57 -4.27
N THR A 59 -5.72 -10.46 -5.55
CA THR A 59 -4.76 -10.49 -6.65
C THR A 59 -4.59 -9.15 -7.35
N CYS A 60 -5.63 -8.29 -7.35
CA CYS A 60 -5.65 -7.06 -8.11
C CYS A 60 -6.37 -5.94 -7.38
N VAL A 61 -5.81 -4.75 -7.43
CA VAL A 61 -6.51 -3.50 -7.11
C VAL A 61 -6.70 -2.75 -8.42
N VAL A 62 -7.94 -2.57 -8.83
CA VAL A 62 -8.31 -1.98 -10.11
C VAL A 62 -9.34 -0.88 -9.92
N ILE A 63 -9.51 -0.03 -10.93
CA ILE A 63 -10.54 0.99 -10.98
C ILE A 63 -11.45 0.70 -12.16
N VAL A 64 -12.74 0.58 -11.89
CA VAL A 64 -13.76 0.59 -12.95
C VAL A 64 -14.15 2.04 -13.18
N ALA A 65 -13.75 2.56 -14.32
CA ALA A 65 -14.01 3.94 -14.70
C ALA A 65 -15.49 4.18 -15.00
N GLU A 66 -15.95 5.40 -14.86
CA GLU A 66 -17.34 5.79 -15.14
C GLU A 66 -17.76 5.47 -16.57
N PHE A 67 -16.80 5.46 -17.52
CA PHE A 67 -17.05 5.09 -18.90
C PHE A 67 -16.99 3.57 -19.16
N GLY A 68 -16.83 2.74 -18.11
CA GLY A 68 -16.97 1.28 -18.17
C GLY A 68 -15.67 0.50 -18.38
N GLN A 69 -14.53 1.14 -18.61
CA GLN A 69 -13.25 0.43 -18.70
C GLN A 69 -12.71 0.07 -17.30
N THR A 70 -12.06 -1.08 -17.21
CA THR A 70 -11.31 -1.48 -16.02
C THR A 70 -9.84 -1.16 -16.23
N LEU A 71 -9.29 -0.37 -15.32
CA LEU A 71 -7.92 0.10 -15.40
C LEU A 71 -7.11 -0.36 -14.19
N LEU A 72 -5.85 -0.70 -14.43
CA LEU A 72 -4.88 -0.97 -13.38
C LEU A 72 -4.22 0.36 -12.99
N PRO A 73 -4.51 0.90 -11.80
CA PRO A 73 -3.81 2.09 -11.33
C PRO A 73 -2.39 1.71 -10.90
N ILE A 74 -1.42 2.49 -11.35
CA ILE A 74 -0.01 2.33 -11.00
C ILE A 74 0.35 3.50 -10.09
N PHE A 75 0.48 3.20 -8.80
CA PHE A 75 0.72 4.20 -7.77
C PHE A 75 2.21 4.50 -7.59
N GLN A 76 2.49 5.65 -7.03
CA GLN A 76 3.84 5.99 -6.59
C GLN A 76 4.07 5.38 -5.21
N ARG A 77 4.98 4.43 -5.11
CA ARG A 77 5.23 3.67 -3.88
C ARG A 77 5.48 4.53 -2.65
N PRO A 78 6.29 5.62 -2.71
CA PRO A 78 6.55 6.45 -1.54
C PRO A 78 5.32 7.19 -1.00
N ARG A 79 4.27 7.34 -1.81
CA ARG A 79 3.03 8.03 -1.45
C ARG A 79 1.89 7.09 -1.08
N THR A 80 2.17 5.78 -1.06
CA THR A 80 1.14 4.75 -0.99
C THR A 80 1.40 3.79 0.14
N THR A 81 0.36 3.45 0.89
CA THR A 81 0.37 2.35 1.84
C THR A 81 -0.76 1.38 1.55
N TRP A 82 -0.56 0.12 1.91
CA TRP A 82 -1.51 -0.97 1.74
C TRP A 82 -1.47 -1.88 2.96
N ASP A 83 -2.62 -2.10 3.59
CA ASP A 83 -2.72 -2.92 4.80
C ASP A 83 -3.42 -4.28 4.58
N GLY A 84 -3.72 -4.62 3.34
CA GLY A 84 -4.48 -5.81 2.97
C GLY A 84 -5.95 -5.54 2.66
N THR A 85 -6.49 -4.41 3.07
CA THR A 85 -7.88 -4.00 2.82
C THR A 85 -8.03 -2.54 2.42
N THR A 86 -7.18 -1.67 2.92
CA THR A 86 -7.22 -0.22 2.69
C THR A 86 -5.98 0.23 1.93
N LEU A 87 -6.22 0.90 0.81
CA LEU A 87 -5.21 1.62 0.05
C LEU A 87 -5.23 3.07 0.48
N THR A 88 -4.09 3.60 0.91
CA THR A 88 -3.96 5.01 1.24
C THR A 88 -3.00 5.66 0.25
N TYR A 89 -3.45 6.68 -0.45
CA TYR A 89 -2.66 7.43 -1.42
C TYR A 89 -2.68 8.90 -1.09
N ASN A 90 -1.49 9.51 -0.93
CA ASN A 90 -1.34 10.90 -0.45
C ASN A 90 -2.16 11.18 0.81
N GLY A 91 -2.20 10.24 1.75
CA GLY A 91 -2.92 10.37 3.00
C GLY A 91 -4.42 10.13 2.92
N LYS A 92 -4.97 9.86 1.74
CA LYS A 92 -6.40 9.59 1.57
C LYS A 92 -6.66 8.07 1.47
N PRO A 93 -7.51 7.52 2.36
CA PRO A 93 -7.83 6.09 2.35
C PRO A 93 -8.93 5.74 1.35
N TYR A 94 -8.79 4.56 0.74
CA TYR A 94 -9.76 3.96 -0.15
C TYR A 94 -9.92 2.48 0.17
N THR A 95 -11.13 2.00 0.13
CA THR A 95 -11.46 0.58 0.31
C THR A 95 -12.22 0.05 -0.91
N ASP A 96 -12.50 -1.24 -0.93
CA ASP A 96 -13.33 -1.84 -1.98
C ASP A 96 -14.68 -1.12 -2.08
N GLY A 97 -15.06 -0.71 -3.28
CA GLY A 97 -16.27 0.05 -3.54
C GLY A 97 -16.16 1.57 -3.34
N SER A 98 -15.01 2.08 -2.90
CA SER A 98 -14.81 3.53 -2.78
C SER A 98 -14.87 4.23 -4.14
N SER A 99 -15.50 5.40 -4.16
CA SER A 99 -15.34 6.34 -5.27
C SER A 99 -13.93 6.90 -5.24
N ILE A 100 -13.29 6.99 -6.38
CA ILE A 100 -11.92 7.47 -6.52
C ILE A 100 -11.80 8.41 -7.71
N SER A 101 -11.00 9.46 -7.52
CA SER A 101 -10.70 10.45 -8.56
C SER A 101 -9.20 10.73 -8.52
N LEU A 102 -8.52 10.43 -9.61
CA LEU A 102 -7.07 10.51 -9.71
C LEU A 102 -6.65 11.28 -10.95
N GLY A 103 -5.63 12.12 -10.79
CA GLY A 103 -4.90 12.66 -11.91
C GLY A 103 -3.84 11.69 -12.42
N GLY A 104 -3.45 11.80 -13.66
CA GLY A 104 -2.38 10.98 -14.23
C GLY A 104 -2.47 10.79 -15.74
N GLY A 105 -2.03 9.65 -16.21
CA GLY A 105 -1.97 9.32 -17.64
C GLY A 105 -2.34 7.90 -17.96
N TYR A 106 -3.01 7.70 -19.08
CA TYR A 106 -3.38 6.39 -19.60
C TYR A 106 -2.26 5.75 -20.41
N ASP A 107 -2.12 4.44 -20.29
CA ASP A 107 -1.34 3.62 -21.21
C ASP A 107 -2.09 2.30 -21.46
N ASP A 108 -1.75 1.61 -22.54
CA ASP A 108 -2.29 0.28 -22.83
C ASP A 108 -1.60 -0.83 -22.02
N ARG A 109 -0.39 -0.58 -21.53
CA ARG A 109 0.45 -1.54 -20.80
C ARG A 109 1.23 -0.91 -19.66
N PRO A 110 1.59 -1.68 -18.63
CA PRO A 110 2.38 -1.19 -17.50
C PRO A 110 3.90 -1.15 -17.81
N ARG A 111 4.31 -0.47 -18.90
CA ARG A 111 5.69 -0.50 -19.43
C ARG A 111 6.71 0.07 -18.47
N ASP A 112 6.34 1.14 -17.76
CA ASP A 112 7.24 1.87 -16.87
C ASP A 112 6.98 1.53 -15.39
N ALA A 113 6.12 0.55 -15.12
CA ALA A 113 5.90 0.09 -13.76
C ALA A 113 7.08 -0.74 -13.26
N ASP A 114 7.49 -0.50 -12.03
CA ASP A 114 8.48 -1.35 -11.35
C ASP A 114 7.87 -2.68 -10.92
N TYR A 115 6.58 -2.66 -10.65
CA TYR A 115 5.80 -3.86 -10.35
C TYR A 115 4.35 -3.71 -10.83
N ALA A 116 3.84 -4.77 -11.42
CA ALA A 116 2.43 -4.94 -11.72
C ALA A 116 2.00 -6.39 -11.44
N PRO A 117 0.90 -6.62 -10.73
CA PRO A 117 0.39 -7.96 -10.49
C PRO A 117 0.00 -8.61 -11.82
N GLN A 118 0.28 -9.90 -11.94
CA GLN A 118 -0.10 -10.68 -13.12
C GLN A 118 -1.52 -11.23 -12.98
N GLY A 119 -2.19 -11.41 -14.09
CA GLY A 119 -3.51 -12.01 -14.12
C GLY A 119 -4.65 -11.05 -13.80
N CYS A 120 -4.38 -9.75 -13.72
CA CYS A 120 -5.45 -8.76 -13.67
C CYS A 120 -6.09 -8.61 -15.05
N ASP A 121 -7.40 -8.78 -15.09
CA ASP A 121 -8.19 -8.58 -16.31
C ASP A 121 -8.53 -7.10 -16.44
N VAL A 122 -7.71 -6.38 -17.19
CA VAL A 122 -7.83 -4.93 -17.37
C VAL A 122 -7.76 -4.53 -18.83
N ASP A 123 -8.42 -3.43 -19.17
CA ASP A 123 -8.42 -2.83 -20.51
C ASP A 123 -7.20 -1.95 -20.76
N GLY A 124 -6.56 -1.48 -19.72
CA GLY A 124 -5.39 -0.63 -19.77
C GLY A 124 -4.89 -0.30 -18.38
N VAL A 125 -3.97 0.65 -18.31
CA VAL A 125 -3.37 1.11 -17.06
C VAL A 125 -3.48 2.62 -16.90
N PHE A 126 -3.37 3.09 -15.68
CA PHE A 126 -3.37 4.51 -15.36
C PHE A 126 -2.22 4.82 -14.40
N TYR A 127 -1.26 5.60 -14.87
CA TYR A 127 -0.16 6.08 -14.05
C TYR A 127 -0.62 7.24 -13.19
N VAL A 128 -0.66 7.04 -11.88
CA VAL A 128 -1.20 8.02 -10.95
C VAL A 128 -0.19 9.14 -10.71
N ALA A 129 -0.61 10.37 -10.94
CA ALA A 129 0.16 11.58 -10.64
C ALA A 129 0.14 11.89 -9.13
N PRO A 130 1.11 12.68 -8.62
CA PRO A 130 1.17 13.08 -7.23
C PRO A 130 -0.03 13.91 -6.76
#